data_9774a00dc344fd56c1e8c3cc89dee74d
#
_entry.id   9774a00dc344fd56c1e8c3cc89dee74d
#
_cell.length_a   1.000
_cell.length_b   1.000
_cell.length_c   1.000
_cell.angle_alpha   90.00
_cell.angle_beta   90.00
_cell.angle_gamma   90.00
#
_symmetry.space_group_name_H-M   'P 1'
#
loop_
_entity.id
_entity.type
_entity.pdbx_description
1 polymer ?
#
loop_
_entity_poly.entity_id
_entity_poly.type
_entity_poly.pdbx_seq_one_letter_code
_entity_poly.pdbx_strand_id
1 'polypeptide(L)'
;MRILRLLYIIIGVASANLAFAQDSARYERATIANLPYRTAWQNPAVYGTVFRFTQNELMLTARYSHASAPLLLEKGNGHSAAEAKTTAYIRLSNHTTVWGKAAYTTKRTSNIRWNSTSDYDLLAPYVLADTVGGNTQGERYTFSGGYATAIGKWNVGAEMLFRAEQEWRNRDPRMRGIVSDLTVKVGAAYQTAGNYQLGAALSGNIYKQSNDVDLYNEQGGAAQYVMTGLGTHYKRFSGFASDVNYTGSGSTLLLSAQPLTQRGFYGDITLESSRYKRISNEYNSLPLTTLYNNNAAITAGYRNKGATSQWTTFAHYAFDCKHGDEHVAGDAVAGVYPVLADLTMYKHYRTTTYAGAMFTALSRSQWTIGAKLGYISNRSKYVYPSRKINFSHIFTEATTQLLSHIGKRWLTDCQLTAAYFAKANAAIDMPYTDMEPFFVQMINYNYIQQRASYGHINARFRTDYKLNNPRYGMFAELQGATTFTSEHKKQTTMSLTMGLTF
;
A
#
# COMPACT_ATOMS: atom_id res chain seq x y z
N MET A 1 -35.29 2.90 10.71
CA MET A 1 -35.54 4.22 11.34
C MET A 1 -34.66 4.57 12.55
N ARG A 2 -34.23 3.63 13.42
CA ARG A 2 -33.32 3.95 14.54
C ARG A 2 -31.87 4.27 14.14
N ILE A 3 -31.35 3.61 13.12
CA ILE A 3 -29.98 3.83 12.61
C ILE A 3 -29.83 5.19 11.94
N LEU A 4 -30.84 5.66 11.21
CA LEU A 4 -30.84 7.01 10.61
C LEU A 4 -30.84 8.12 11.68
N ARG A 5 -31.52 7.92 12.82
CA ARG A 5 -31.51 8.88 13.93
C ARG A 5 -30.17 8.96 14.66
N LEU A 6 -29.43 7.83 14.77
CA LEU A 6 -28.06 7.82 15.28
C LEU A 6 -27.09 8.57 14.34
N LEU A 7 -27.25 8.41 13.02
CA LEU A 7 -26.47 9.17 12.02
C LEU A 7 -26.70 10.68 12.13
N TYR A 8 -27.97 11.11 12.33
CA TYR A 8 -28.28 12.54 12.52
C TYR A 8 -27.77 13.09 13.85
N ILE A 9 -27.70 12.30 14.92
CA ILE A 9 -27.15 12.73 16.21
C ILE A 9 -25.63 12.89 16.13
N ILE A 10 -24.92 12.00 15.43
CA ILE A 10 -23.46 12.10 15.21
C ILE A 10 -23.11 13.33 14.36
N ILE A 11 -23.95 13.65 13.37
CA ILE A 11 -23.78 14.85 12.52
C ILE A 11 -24.12 16.14 13.29
N GLY A 12 -25.08 16.10 14.22
CA GLY A 12 -25.58 17.25 14.96
C GLY A 12 -24.69 17.74 16.11
N VAL A 13 -23.94 16.85 16.76
CA VAL A 13 -23.09 17.22 17.93
C VAL A 13 -21.78 17.90 17.54
N ALA A 14 -21.29 17.69 16.30
CA ALA A 14 -20.05 18.31 15.79
C ALA A 14 -20.16 19.81 15.47
N SER A 15 -21.31 20.45 15.71
CA SER A 15 -21.64 21.72 15.07
C SER A 15 -21.42 23.01 15.88
N ALA A 16 -20.83 23.00 17.06
CA ALA A 16 -20.92 24.19 17.94
C ALA A 16 -19.72 25.16 17.96
N ASN A 17 -18.49 24.86 17.50
CA ASN A 17 -17.33 25.76 17.72
C ASN A 17 -16.28 25.84 16.60
N LEU A 18 -16.65 25.87 15.30
CA LEU A 18 -15.67 25.61 14.23
C LEU A 18 -15.46 26.72 13.18
N ALA A 19 -15.88 27.95 13.41
CA ALA A 19 -15.90 28.97 12.35
C ALA A 19 -14.52 29.45 11.83
N PHE A 20 -13.43 29.30 12.59
CA PHE A 20 -12.06 29.71 12.18
C PHE A 20 -11.09 28.54 11.95
N ALA A 21 -11.55 27.29 12.16
CA ALA A 21 -10.68 26.13 12.23
C ALA A 21 -10.42 25.45 10.86
N GLN A 22 -11.27 25.63 9.85
CA GLN A 22 -11.21 24.84 8.61
C GLN A 22 -9.95 25.08 7.77
N ASP A 23 -9.56 26.36 7.56
CA ASP A 23 -8.33 26.65 6.82
C ASP A 23 -7.10 26.12 7.55
N SER A 24 -7.10 26.27 8.89
CA SER A 24 -6.01 25.75 9.74
C SER A 24 -5.96 24.23 9.74
N ALA A 25 -7.11 23.55 9.78
CA ALA A 25 -7.21 22.09 9.70
C ALA A 25 -6.67 21.57 8.37
N ARG A 26 -7.06 22.18 7.26
CA ARG A 26 -6.59 21.79 5.94
C ARG A 26 -5.10 22.06 5.76
N TYR A 27 -4.63 23.21 6.22
CA TYR A 27 -3.22 23.60 6.17
C TYR A 27 -2.33 22.61 6.95
N GLU A 28 -2.73 22.24 8.17
CA GLU A 28 -2.02 21.28 9.03
C GLU A 28 -1.88 19.91 8.37
N ARG A 29 -2.88 19.46 7.61
CA ARG A 29 -2.90 18.16 6.95
C ARG A 29 -2.19 18.16 5.60
N ALA A 30 -2.19 19.30 4.89
CA ALA A 30 -1.63 19.39 3.55
C ALA A 30 -0.11 19.37 3.54
N THR A 31 0.55 19.91 4.58
CA THR A 31 2.00 20.07 4.59
C THR A 31 2.76 18.74 4.47
N ILE A 32 3.72 18.69 3.54
CA ILE A 32 4.65 17.56 3.38
C ILE A 32 5.84 17.62 4.34
N ALA A 33 6.02 18.72 5.07
CA ALA A 33 7.11 18.89 6.04
C ALA A 33 7.16 17.78 7.10
N ASN A 34 6.02 17.08 7.31
CA ASN A 34 5.87 16.00 8.27
C ASN A 34 6.14 14.60 7.69
N LEU A 35 6.37 14.47 6.37
CA LEU A 35 6.55 13.17 5.71
C LEU A 35 7.61 12.27 6.39
N PRO A 36 8.79 12.79 6.80
CA PRO A 36 9.85 11.94 7.33
C PRO A 36 9.53 11.20 8.63
N TYR A 37 8.53 11.68 9.42
CA TYR A 37 8.16 11.06 10.70
C TYR A 37 6.69 10.59 10.77
N ARG A 38 6.04 10.44 9.61
CA ARG A 38 4.64 9.96 9.54
C ARG A 38 4.47 8.48 9.92
N THR A 39 5.55 7.68 9.92
CA THR A 39 5.49 6.27 10.34
C THR A 39 4.94 6.15 11.76
N ALA A 40 5.35 7.01 12.68
CA ALA A 40 4.83 7.02 14.05
C ALA A 40 3.31 7.27 14.13
N TRP A 41 2.69 7.89 13.11
CA TRP A 41 1.23 8.11 13.07
C TRP A 41 0.42 6.83 12.83
N GLN A 42 1.08 5.72 12.47
CA GLN A 42 0.45 4.41 12.40
C GLN A 42 0.10 3.85 13.78
N ASN A 43 0.69 4.41 14.86
CA ASN A 43 0.27 4.16 16.24
C ASN A 43 -1.02 4.94 16.53
N PRO A 44 -2.16 4.27 16.85
CA PRO A 44 -3.42 4.94 17.13
C PRO A 44 -3.34 5.98 18.27
N ALA A 45 -2.53 5.71 19.29
CA ALA A 45 -2.33 6.63 20.42
C ALA A 45 -1.61 7.92 20.00
N VAL A 46 -0.65 7.83 19.07
CA VAL A 46 0.03 8.98 18.47
C VAL A 46 -0.88 9.70 17.49
N TYR A 47 -1.57 8.95 16.59
CA TYR A 47 -2.44 9.52 15.57
C TYR A 47 -3.55 10.40 16.16
N GLY A 48 -4.13 10.00 17.29
CA GLY A 48 -5.14 10.77 18.00
C GLY A 48 -4.67 12.15 18.46
N THR A 49 -3.36 12.43 18.48
CA THR A 49 -2.77 13.71 18.90
C THR A 49 -2.14 14.52 17.77
N VAL A 50 -2.12 13.99 16.55
CA VAL A 50 -1.39 14.60 15.40
C VAL A 50 -2.01 15.91 14.98
N PHE A 51 -3.33 15.97 14.84
CA PHE A 51 -4.03 17.15 14.33
C PHE A 51 -4.79 17.88 15.42
N ARG A 52 -4.72 19.20 15.39
CA ARG A 52 -5.39 20.08 16.37
C ARG A 52 -6.86 20.30 16.07
N PHE A 53 -7.25 20.17 14.79
CA PHE A 53 -8.57 20.54 14.33
C PHE A 53 -9.33 19.34 13.79
N THR A 54 -10.66 19.33 14.03
CA THR A 54 -11.60 18.44 13.36
C THR A 54 -11.62 18.72 11.87
N GLN A 55 -11.67 17.67 11.06
CA GLN A 55 -11.91 17.77 9.62
C GLN A 55 -12.55 16.50 9.10
N ASN A 56 -13.63 16.67 8.37
CA ASN A 56 -14.29 15.59 7.64
C ASN A 56 -14.26 15.92 6.15
N GLU A 57 -14.13 14.90 5.33
CA GLU A 57 -14.13 15.04 3.87
C GLU A 57 -15.02 13.95 3.26
N LEU A 58 -15.81 14.34 2.26
CA LEU A 58 -16.50 13.45 1.34
C LEU A 58 -15.92 13.71 -0.05
N MET A 59 -15.46 12.67 -0.74
CA MET A 59 -14.77 12.82 -2.01
C MET A 59 -15.15 11.75 -3.02
N LEU A 60 -15.13 12.14 -4.29
CA LEU A 60 -15.26 11.30 -5.45
C LEU A 60 -13.98 11.41 -6.26
N THR A 61 -13.37 10.27 -6.60
CA THR A 61 -12.12 10.22 -7.36
C THR A 61 -12.31 9.35 -8.59
N ALA A 62 -11.91 9.86 -9.75
CA ALA A 62 -11.71 9.07 -10.96
C ALA A 62 -10.20 8.97 -11.23
N ARG A 63 -9.72 7.75 -11.54
CA ARG A 63 -8.32 7.49 -11.84
C ARG A 63 -8.20 6.69 -13.13
N TYR A 64 -7.25 7.07 -13.95
CA TYR A 64 -6.87 6.35 -15.16
C TYR A 64 -5.36 6.23 -15.24
N SER A 65 -4.87 5.03 -15.56
CA SER A 65 -3.46 4.76 -15.79
C SER A 65 -3.30 3.89 -17.04
N HIS A 66 -2.36 4.23 -17.90
CA HIS A 66 -2.04 3.46 -19.08
C HIS A 66 -0.54 3.43 -19.31
N ALA A 67 -0.02 2.24 -19.65
CA ALA A 67 1.35 2.03 -20.06
C ALA A 67 1.42 1.56 -21.51
N SER A 68 2.41 2.01 -22.26
CA SER A 68 2.66 1.60 -23.65
C SER A 68 2.88 0.08 -23.77
N ALA A 69 3.39 -0.54 -22.71
CA ALA A 69 3.45 -1.99 -22.50
C ALA A 69 3.49 -2.27 -20.98
N PRO A 70 3.10 -3.47 -20.51
CA PRO A 70 3.18 -3.81 -19.10
C PRO A 70 4.59 -3.64 -18.56
N LEU A 71 4.76 -3.06 -17.37
CA LEU A 71 6.02 -3.07 -16.63
C LEU A 71 6.25 -4.45 -15.98
N LEU A 72 5.15 -5.13 -15.62
CA LEU A 72 5.08 -6.53 -15.24
C LEU A 72 3.88 -7.14 -15.94
N LEU A 73 4.06 -8.28 -16.61
CA LEU A 73 3.00 -8.95 -17.35
C LEU A 73 1.81 -9.30 -16.46
N GLU A 74 2.06 -9.68 -15.22
CA GLU A 74 1.08 -10.09 -14.23
C GLU A 74 0.20 -8.94 -13.71
N LYS A 75 0.59 -7.68 -13.97
CA LYS A 75 -0.14 -6.48 -13.55
C LYS A 75 -0.86 -5.76 -14.69
N GLY A 76 -0.66 -6.21 -15.93
CA GLY A 76 -1.24 -5.58 -17.10
C GLY A 76 -0.67 -4.19 -17.41
N ASN A 77 -1.30 -3.46 -18.34
CA ASN A 77 -0.84 -2.17 -18.80
C ASN A 77 -1.86 -1.02 -18.68
N GLY A 78 -3.08 -1.31 -18.24
CA GLY A 78 -4.12 -0.30 -18.05
C GLY A 78 -4.84 -0.50 -16.73
N HIS A 79 -5.14 0.62 -16.05
CA HIS A 79 -5.91 0.60 -14.81
C HIS A 79 -6.85 1.79 -14.78
N SER A 80 -8.13 1.55 -14.54
CA SER A 80 -9.12 2.60 -14.30
C SER A 80 -9.87 2.30 -13.00
N ALA A 81 -10.20 3.34 -12.23
CA ALA A 81 -10.94 3.20 -10.99
C ALA A 81 -11.81 4.43 -10.73
N ALA A 82 -12.96 4.22 -10.11
CA ALA A 82 -13.78 5.25 -9.51
C ALA A 82 -13.97 4.93 -8.03
N GLU A 83 -13.75 5.91 -7.18
CA GLU A 83 -13.83 5.78 -5.71
C GLU A 83 -14.77 6.84 -5.13
N ALA A 84 -15.72 6.42 -4.30
CA ALA A 84 -16.44 7.27 -3.37
C ALA A 84 -15.91 7.02 -1.97
N LYS A 85 -15.48 8.07 -1.26
CA LYS A 85 -14.80 7.95 0.02
C LYS A 85 -15.21 9.05 0.97
N THR A 86 -15.39 8.70 2.23
CA THR A 86 -15.49 9.64 3.33
C THR A 86 -14.39 9.39 4.35
N THR A 87 -13.89 10.48 4.94
CA THR A 87 -12.93 10.44 6.04
C THR A 87 -13.39 11.40 7.12
N ALA A 88 -13.23 11.00 8.36
CA ALA A 88 -13.54 11.84 9.52
C ALA A 88 -12.38 11.79 10.51
N TYR A 89 -12.05 12.93 11.08
CA TYR A 89 -11.17 13.06 12.23
C TYR A 89 -11.78 14.10 13.16
N ILE A 90 -12.30 13.65 14.28
CA ILE A 90 -13.13 14.46 15.18
C ILE A 90 -12.47 14.51 16.55
N ARG A 91 -12.15 15.71 16.98
CA ARG A 91 -11.73 15.97 18.36
C ARG A 91 -12.96 16.15 19.22
N LEU A 92 -13.29 15.13 20.00
CA LEU A 92 -14.44 15.17 20.93
C LEU A 92 -14.14 16.06 22.14
N SER A 93 -12.88 16.09 22.56
CA SER A 93 -12.39 16.95 23.64
C SER A 93 -10.89 17.26 23.45
N ASN A 94 -10.29 17.97 24.40
CA ASN A 94 -8.85 18.18 24.40
C ASN A 94 -8.03 16.88 24.60
N HIS A 95 -8.70 15.83 25.10
CA HIS A 95 -8.06 14.56 25.45
C HIS A 95 -8.49 13.41 24.55
N THR A 96 -9.62 13.52 23.85
CA THR A 96 -10.25 12.39 23.14
C THR A 96 -10.45 12.72 21.68
N THR A 97 -10.02 11.81 20.81
CA THR A 97 -10.16 11.91 19.35
C THR A 97 -10.72 10.61 18.79
N VAL A 98 -11.62 10.73 17.83
CA VAL A 98 -12.11 9.61 17.01
C VAL A 98 -11.85 9.90 15.54
N TRP A 99 -11.63 8.84 14.78
CA TRP A 99 -11.48 8.96 13.33
C TRP A 99 -12.07 7.77 12.63
N GLY A 100 -12.35 7.94 11.34
CA GLY A 100 -12.88 6.86 10.53
C GLY A 100 -12.75 7.13 9.05
N LYS A 101 -12.89 6.07 8.29
CA LYS A 101 -12.89 6.06 6.84
C LYS A 101 -13.88 5.02 6.33
N ALA A 102 -14.65 5.38 5.30
CA ALA A 102 -15.42 4.44 4.50
C ALA A 102 -15.13 4.74 3.03
N ALA A 103 -14.90 3.71 2.22
CA ALA A 103 -14.66 3.86 0.79
C ALA A 103 -15.26 2.68 0.01
N TYR A 104 -15.84 3.01 -1.15
CA TYR A 104 -16.22 2.08 -2.20
C TYR A 104 -15.42 2.41 -3.44
N THR A 105 -14.81 1.40 -4.04
CA THR A 105 -14.00 1.56 -5.26
C THR A 105 -14.43 0.51 -6.27
N THR A 106 -14.77 0.93 -7.49
CA THR A 106 -14.83 0.04 -8.65
C THR A 106 -13.56 0.20 -9.48
N LYS A 107 -13.02 -0.91 -9.97
CA LYS A 107 -11.75 -0.92 -10.71
C LYS A 107 -11.82 -1.83 -11.93
N ARG A 108 -10.98 -1.52 -12.90
CA ARG A 108 -10.72 -2.38 -14.06
C ARG A 108 -9.23 -2.36 -14.35
N THR A 109 -8.65 -3.55 -14.57
CA THR A 109 -7.25 -3.71 -15.00
C THR A 109 -7.24 -4.40 -16.36
N SER A 110 -6.41 -3.91 -17.28
CA SER A 110 -6.39 -4.37 -18.67
C SER A 110 -5.09 -5.11 -18.99
N ASN A 111 -5.21 -6.11 -19.87
CA ASN A 111 -4.08 -6.87 -20.42
C ASN A 111 -3.21 -7.56 -19.36
N ILE A 112 -3.82 -8.11 -18.32
CA ILE A 112 -3.16 -8.98 -17.36
C ILE A 112 -2.77 -10.26 -18.08
N ARG A 113 -1.55 -10.75 -17.86
CA ARG A 113 -1.06 -12.06 -18.30
C ARG A 113 -0.36 -12.74 -17.13
N TRP A 114 -0.37 -14.06 -17.10
CA TRP A 114 0.33 -14.85 -16.08
C TRP A 114 -0.13 -14.59 -14.64
N ASN A 115 -1.36 -14.14 -14.50
CA ASN A 115 -1.98 -13.97 -13.19
C ASN A 115 -3.50 -14.15 -13.27
N SER A 116 -4.01 -15.11 -12.50
CA SER A 116 -5.41 -15.39 -12.28
C SER A 116 -5.75 -15.34 -10.78
N THR A 117 -5.02 -14.52 -10.00
CA THR A 117 -5.17 -14.42 -8.54
C THR A 117 -5.30 -12.96 -8.14
N SER A 118 -6.28 -12.66 -7.29
CA SER A 118 -6.37 -11.33 -6.66
C SER A 118 -5.20 -11.12 -5.68
N ASP A 119 -4.92 -9.85 -5.34
CA ASP A 119 -3.82 -9.47 -4.44
C ASP A 119 -2.43 -10.05 -4.83
N TYR A 120 -2.13 -10.02 -6.13
CA TYR A 120 -0.88 -10.56 -6.68
C TYR A 120 0.37 -10.15 -5.87
N ASP A 121 0.53 -8.87 -5.53
CA ASP A 121 1.72 -8.37 -4.81
C ASP A 121 1.91 -9.00 -3.42
N LEU A 122 0.79 -9.34 -2.78
CA LEU A 122 0.80 -9.96 -1.46
C LEU A 122 1.19 -11.43 -1.52
N LEU A 123 0.65 -12.16 -2.51
CA LEU A 123 0.71 -13.61 -2.60
C LEU A 123 1.81 -14.14 -3.51
N ALA A 124 2.34 -13.30 -4.44
CA ALA A 124 3.41 -13.71 -5.33
C ALA A 124 4.65 -14.20 -4.57
N PRO A 125 5.22 -15.33 -5.00
CA PRO A 125 5.07 -15.99 -6.31
C PRO A 125 3.99 -17.08 -6.34
N TYR A 126 3.30 -17.37 -5.24
CA TYR A 126 2.38 -18.49 -5.12
C TYR A 126 0.96 -18.11 -5.60
N VAL A 127 0.84 -17.91 -6.91
CA VAL A 127 -0.38 -17.50 -7.58
C VAL A 127 -0.84 -18.55 -8.60
N LEU A 128 -2.09 -18.44 -9.06
CA LEU A 128 -2.56 -19.11 -10.26
C LEU A 128 -2.24 -18.26 -11.49
N ALA A 129 -1.90 -18.90 -12.59
CA ALA A 129 -1.57 -18.23 -13.84
C ALA A 129 -2.11 -19.00 -15.06
N ASP A 130 -2.38 -18.27 -16.13
CA ASP A 130 -2.75 -18.81 -17.44
C ASP A 130 -2.04 -18.07 -18.58
N THR A 131 -1.99 -18.68 -19.76
CA THR A 131 -1.35 -18.12 -20.95
C THR A 131 -2.22 -17.09 -21.68
N VAL A 132 -3.54 -17.11 -21.47
CA VAL A 132 -4.51 -16.29 -22.20
C VAL A 132 -4.57 -14.88 -21.62
N GLY A 133 -4.65 -14.77 -20.31
CA GLY A 133 -4.80 -13.51 -19.61
C GLY A 133 -6.12 -12.79 -19.93
N GLY A 134 -6.14 -11.48 -19.78
CA GLY A 134 -7.29 -10.65 -20.10
C GLY A 134 -7.46 -9.44 -19.21
N ASN A 135 -8.68 -8.93 -19.19
CA ASN A 135 -9.06 -7.78 -18.36
C ASN A 135 -9.81 -8.27 -17.12
N THR A 136 -9.48 -7.72 -15.96
CA THR A 136 -10.24 -7.95 -14.73
C THR A 136 -11.07 -6.72 -14.37
N GLN A 137 -12.17 -6.97 -13.66
CA GLN A 137 -13.01 -5.99 -13.01
C GLN A 137 -13.04 -6.31 -11.52
N GLY A 138 -13.30 -5.31 -10.69
CA GLY A 138 -13.39 -5.55 -9.27
C GLY A 138 -14.06 -4.42 -8.51
N GLU A 139 -14.55 -4.78 -7.35
CA GLU A 139 -15.18 -3.89 -6.38
C GLU A 139 -14.50 -4.08 -5.03
N ARG A 140 -14.24 -2.96 -4.35
CA ARG A 140 -13.58 -2.95 -3.04
C ARG A 140 -14.33 -2.07 -2.08
N TYR A 141 -14.58 -2.59 -0.90
CA TYR A 141 -15.13 -1.88 0.25
C TYR A 141 -14.04 -1.79 1.31
N THR A 142 -13.84 -0.60 1.85
CA THR A 142 -12.86 -0.38 2.93
C THR A 142 -13.52 0.41 4.04
N PHE A 143 -13.38 -0.06 5.27
CA PHE A 143 -13.85 0.61 6.47
C PHE A 143 -12.71 0.70 7.47
N SER A 144 -12.58 1.81 8.15
CA SER A 144 -11.74 1.89 9.34
C SER A 144 -12.36 2.81 10.37
N GLY A 145 -12.05 2.55 11.63
CA GLY A 145 -12.44 3.39 12.74
C GLY A 145 -11.44 3.29 13.87
N GLY A 146 -11.17 4.40 14.52
CA GLY A 146 -10.22 4.46 15.61
C GLY A 146 -10.65 5.45 16.69
N TYR A 147 -10.11 5.22 17.88
CA TYR A 147 -10.33 6.01 19.08
C TYR A 147 -9.00 6.17 19.82
N ALA A 148 -8.74 7.35 20.32
CA ALA A 148 -7.60 7.60 21.22
C ALA A 148 -8.00 8.58 22.30
N THR A 149 -7.41 8.38 23.49
CA THR A 149 -7.62 9.27 24.62
C THR A 149 -6.32 9.45 25.44
N ALA A 150 -6.17 10.66 26.00
CA ALA A 150 -5.08 10.98 26.91
C ALA A 150 -5.51 10.74 28.35
N ILE A 151 -4.67 10.05 29.13
CA ILE A 151 -4.84 9.75 30.56
C ILE A 151 -3.54 10.16 31.27
N GLY A 152 -3.52 11.35 31.83
CA GLY A 152 -2.30 11.92 32.42
C GLY A 152 -1.18 12.09 31.38
N LYS A 153 -0.05 11.42 31.57
CA LYS A 153 1.09 11.42 30.62
C LYS A 153 0.99 10.34 29.54
N TRP A 154 -0.03 9.50 29.59
CA TRP A 154 -0.26 8.43 28.62
C TRP A 154 -1.30 8.84 27.60
N ASN A 155 -1.07 8.49 26.35
CA ASN A 155 -2.10 8.41 25.31
C ASN A 155 -2.30 6.92 25.00
N VAL A 156 -3.53 6.48 24.90
CA VAL A 156 -3.89 5.12 24.48
C VAL A 156 -4.86 5.19 23.31
N GLY A 157 -4.80 4.23 22.42
CA GLY A 157 -5.65 4.23 21.25
C GLY A 157 -5.79 2.84 20.64
N ALA A 158 -6.88 2.68 19.88
CA ALA A 158 -7.16 1.48 19.10
C ALA A 158 -7.73 1.87 17.73
N GLU A 159 -7.49 1.04 16.73
CA GLU A 159 -7.98 1.20 15.37
C GLU A 159 -8.33 -0.17 14.79
N MET A 160 -9.41 -0.24 14.03
CA MET A 160 -9.78 -1.41 13.25
C MET A 160 -9.88 -1.00 11.77
N LEU A 161 -9.33 -1.83 10.89
CA LEU A 161 -9.42 -1.68 9.44
C LEU A 161 -9.98 -2.98 8.85
N PHE A 162 -10.95 -2.84 7.95
CA PHE A 162 -11.54 -3.96 7.23
C PHE A 162 -11.60 -3.66 5.74
N ARG A 163 -11.23 -4.65 4.93
CA ARG A 163 -11.34 -4.63 3.48
C ARG A 163 -12.08 -5.88 3.02
N ALA A 164 -13.12 -5.66 2.22
CA ALA A 164 -13.75 -6.70 1.41
C ALA A 164 -13.56 -6.34 -0.07
N GLU A 165 -13.20 -7.32 -0.88
CA GLU A 165 -12.95 -7.11 -2.30
C GLU A 165 -13.41 -8.33 -3.11
N GLN A 166 -13.98 -8.07 -4.27
CA GLN A 166 -14.24 -9.07 -5.30
C GLN A 166 -13.58 -8.63 -6.60
N GLU A 167 -12.88 -9.55 -7.26
CA GLU A 167 -12.26 -9.34 -8.56
C GLU A 167 -12.60 -10.51 -9.48
N TRP A 168 -12.92 -10.23 -10.74
CA TRP A 168 -13.32 -11.26 -11.70
C TRP A 168 -12.88 -10.92 -13.12
N ARG A 169 -12.86 -11.96 -13.97
CA ARG A 169 -12.60 -11.87 -15.41
C ARG A 169 -13.73 -12.55 -16.18
N ASN A 170 -14.25 -11.87 -17.22
CA ASN A 170 -15.36 -12.38 -18.02
C ASN A 170 -14.92 -13.21 -19.24
N ARG A 171 -13.61 -13.43 -19.39
CA ARG A 171 -13.00 -14.24 -20.47
C ARG A 171 -12.40 -15.50 -19.88
N ASP A 172 -12.60 -16.64 -20.56
CA ASP A 172 -12.01 -17.91 -20.16
C ASP A 172 -10.46 -17.89 -20.26
N PRO A 173 -9.79 -18.44 -19.28
CA PRO A 173 -10.27 -18.96 -18.00
C PRO A 173 -10.81 -17.84 -17.11
N ARG A 174 -12.01 -18.02 -16.53
CA ARG A 174 -12.69 -16.98 -15.73
C ARG A 174 -12.28 -17.06 -14.27
N MET A 175 -11.35 -16.20 -13.87
CA MET A 175 -11.01 -16.07 -12.46
C MET A 175 -12.08 -15.30 -11.69
N ARG A 176 -12.30 -15.69 -10.45
CA ARG A 176 -13.08 -14.95 -9.45
C ARG A 176 -12.38 -15.03 -8.10
N GLY A 177 -11.89 -13.89 -7.62
CA GLY A 177 -11.26 -13.77 -6.30
C GLY A 177 -12.16 -13.00 -5.34
N ILE A 178 -12.35 -13.50 -4.12
CA ILE A 178 -13.08 -12.83 -3.04
C ILE A 178 -12.14 -12.70 -1.85
N VAL A 179 -11.89 -11.47 -1.42
CA VAL A 179 -10.93 -11.14 -0.36
C VAL A 179 -11.63 -10.57 0.86
N SER A 180 -11.22 -11.00 2.04
CA SER A 180 -11.55 -10.42 3.34
C SER A 180 -10.27 -10.22 4.14
N ASP A 181 -10.05 -9.00 4.61
CA ASP A 181 -8.79 -8.57 5.25
C ASP A 181 -9.13 -7.68 6.45
N LEU A 182 -8.85 -8.17 7.66
CA LEU A 182 -9.13 -7.47 8.92
C LEU A 182 -7.83 -7.20 9.66
N THR A 183 -7.59 -5.94 10.01
CA THR A 183 -6.48 -5.53 10.88
C THR A 183 -7.02 -4.83 12.11
N VAL A 184 -6.54 -5.23 13.27
CA VAL A 184 -6.79 -4.55 14.55
C VAL A 184 -5.46 -4.04 15.09
N LYS A 185 -5.44 -2.80 15.54
CA LYS A 185 -4.26 -2.14 16.11
C LYS A 185 -4.58 -1.61 17.50
N VAL A 186 -3.64 -1.74 18.42
CA VAL A 186 -3.67 -1.10 19.72
C VAL A 186 -2.36 -0.35 19.92
N GLY A 187 -2.40 0.78 20.60
CA GLY A 187 -1.21 1.58 20.80
C GLY A 187 -1.24 2.36 22.11
N ALA A 188 -0.06 2.63 22.62
CA ALA A 188 0.18 3.51 23.74
C ALA A 188 1.31 4.49 23.41
N ALA A 189 1.28 5.68 24.00
CA ALA A 189 2.35 6.65 23.90
C ALA A 189 2.51 7.36 25.25
N TYR A 190 3.75 7.52 25.70
CA TYR A 190 4.09 8.14 26.98
C TYR A 190 4.86 9.44 26.77
N GLN A 191 4.45 10.50 27.46
CA GLN A 191 5.13 11.79 27.46
C GLN A 191 6.15 11.84 28.59
N THR A 192 7.46 11.83 28.25
CA THR A 192 8.55 11.86 29.20
C THR A 192 8.76 13.28 29.79
N ALA A 193 9.43 13.36 30.94
CA ALA A 193 9.86 14.63 31.53
C ALA A 193 10.85 15.42 30.62
N GLY A 194 11.57 14.71 29.71
CA GLY A 194 12.49 15.30 28.73
C GLY A 194 11.84 15.85 27.48
N ASN A 195 10.51 16.06 27.48
CA ASN A 195 9.75 16.54 26.32
C ASN A 195 9.81 15.61 25.08
N TYR A 196 9.86 14.32 25.30
CA TYR A 196 9.72 13.29 24.24
C TYR A 196 8.42 12.51 24.42
N GLN A 197 7.85 12.10 23.30
CA GLN A 197 6.79 11.10 23.24
C GLN A 197 7.38 9.78 22.76
N LEU A 198 7.32 8.75 23.61
CA LEU A 198 7.68 7.38 23.28
C LEU A 198 6.40 6.62 22.96
N GLY A 199 6.32 6.01 21.79
CA GLY A 199 5.16 5.28 21.32
C GLY A 199 5.46 3.81 21.06
N ALA A 200 4.51 2.94 21.41
CA ALA A 200 4.51 1.54 21.02
C ALA A 200 3.12 1.16 20.48
N ALA A 201 3.06 0.42 19.38
CA ALA A 201 1.82 -0.11 18.84
C ALA A 201 2.01 -1.55 18.39
N LEU A 202 0.98 -2.36 18.58
CA LEU A 202 0.88 -3.74 18.10
C LEU A 202 -0.33 -3.85 17.21
N SER A 203 -0.18 -4.52 16.04
CA SER A 203 -1.31 -4.87 15.20
C SER A 203 -1.34 -6.36 14.89
N GLY A 204 -2.55 -6.90 14.76
CA GLY A 204 -2.83 -8.23 14.26
C GLY A 204 -3.63 -8.16 12.99
N ASN A 205 -3.33 -9.02 12.02
CA ASN A 205 -4.03 -9.11 10.74
C ASN A 205 -4.54 -10.53 10.50
N ILE A 206 -5.74 -10.64 9.93
CA ILE A 206 -6.33 -11.88 9.46
C ILE A 206 -6.76 -11.66 8.02
N TYR A 207 -6.27 -12.51 7.13
CA TYR A 207 -6.51 -12.48 5.70
C TYR A 207 -7.16 -13.77 5.23
N LYS A 208 -8.16 -13.66 4.36
CA LYS A 208 -8.77 -14.78 3.64
C LYS A 208 -9.06 -14.37 2.20
N GLN A 209 -8.81 -15.29 1.28
CA GLN A 209 -9.18 -15.16 -0.13
C GLN A 209 -9.63 -16.51 -0.65
N SER A 210 -10.79 -16.57 -1.31
CA SER A 210 -11.11 -17.63 -2.25
C SER A 210 -10.69 -17.18 -3.66
N ASN A 211 -10.22 -18.09 -4.47
CA ASN A 211 -9.84 -17.82 -5.85
C ASN A 211 -10.17 -19.00 -6.74
N ASP A 212 -11.30 -18.89 -7.43
CA ASP A 212 -11.84 -19.90 -8.33
C ASP A 212 -11.49 -19.53 -9.76
N VAL A 213 -11.16 -20.51 -10.59
CA VAL A 213 -10.91 -20.32 -12.03
C VAL A 213 -11.66 -21.39 -12.81
N ASP A 214 -12.70 -20.96 -13.53
CA ASP A 214 -13.59 -21.81 -14.29
C ASP A 214 -13.40 -21.64 -15.80
N LEU A 215 -13.71 -22.70 -16.55
CA LEU A 215 -13.83 -22.70 -18.00
C LEU A 215 -15.28 -22.93 -18.39
N TYR A 216 -15.82 -22.02 -19.19
CA TYR A 216 -17.19 -22.10 -19.71
C TYR A 216 -17.24 -22.61 -21.16
N ASN A 217 -16.08 -22.66 -21.84
CA ASN A 217 -15.99 -23.21 -23.17
C ASN A 217 -15.91 -24.74 -23.09
N GLU A 218 -16.95 -25.43 -23.58
CA GLU A 218 -17.05 -26.89 -23.63
C GLU A 218 -15.96 -27.56 -24.48
N GLN A 219 -15.36 -26.84 -25.41
CA GLN A 219 -14.26 -27.34 -26.26
C GLN A 219 -12.89 -27.28 -25.57
N GLY A 220 -12.86 -26.91 -24.28
CA GLY A 220 -11.64 -26.76 -23.50
C GLY A 220 -11.05 -25.35 -23.56
N GLY A 221 -9.91 -25.15 -22.93
CA GLY A 221 -9.25 -23.85 -22.78
C GLY A 221 -7.80 -23.98 -22.37
N ALA A 222 -7.21 -22.85 -22.00
CA ALA A 222 -5.82 -22.83 -21.52
C ALA A 222 -5.71 -23.42 -20.12
N ALA A 223 -4.66 -24.19 -19.91
CA ALA A 223 -4.33 -24.73 -18.60
C ALA A 223 -4.05 -23.64 -17.57
N GLN A 224 -4.46 -23.87 -16.33
CA GLN A 224 -4.09 -23.12 -15.17
C GLN A 224 -2.80 -23.68 -14.58
N TYR A 225 -1.84 -22.80 -14.32
CA TYR A 225 -0.57 -23.15 -13.71
C TYR A 225 -0.56 -22.73 -12.24
N VAL A 226 -0.28 -23.66 -11.37
CA VAL A 226 -0.11 -23.43 -9.94
C VAL A 226 1.34 -22.98 -9.70
N MET A 227 1.61 -21.67 -9.85
CA MET A 227 2.96 -21.10 -9.85
C MET A 227 3.64 -21.25 -8.48
N THR A 228 4.95 -21.49 -8.51
CA THR A 228 5.78 -21.60 -7.31
C THR A 228 6.96 -20.62 -7.30
N GLY A 229 7.27 -20.01 -8.43
CA GLY A 229 8.24 -18.91 -8.54
C GLY A 229 9.30 -19.12 -9.62
N LEU A 230 9.79 -18.01 -10.15
CA LEU A 230 10.81 -17.97 -11.20
C LEU A 230 10.55 -18.96 -12.36
N GLY A 231 9.27 -19.07 -12.80
CA GLY A 231 8.83 -19.93 -13.89
C GLY A 231 8.65 -21.39 -13.53
N THR A 232 8.71 -21.73 -12.26
CA THR A 232 8.31 -23.07 -11.78
C THR A 232 6.83 -23.12 -11.43
N HIS A 233 6.24 -24.27 -11.52
CA HIS A 233 4.86 -24.55 -11.14
C HIS A 233 4.72 -26.00 -10.69
N TYR A 234 3.68 -26.31 -9.94
CA TYR A 234 3.32 -27.68 -9.60
C TYR A 234 2.69 -28.38 -10.80
N LYS A 235 3.45 -29.28 -11.47
CA LYS A 235 2.96 -30.04 -12.63
C LYS A 235 1.75 -30.90 -12.27
N ARG A 236 1.76 -31.54 -11.08
CA ARG A 236 0.69 -32.45 -10.61
C ARG A 236 -0.66 -31.74 -10.40
N PHE A 237 -0.64 -30.45 -10.01
CA PHE A 237 -1.82 -29.68 -9.65
C PHE A 237 -2.19 -28.60 -10.67
N SER A 238 -1.49 -28.57 -11.81
CA SER A 238 -1.85 -27.69 -12.92
C SER A 238 -2.89 -28.40 -13.81
N GLY A 239 -3.95 -27.68 -14.21
CA GLY A 239 -5.07 -28.26 -14.95
C GLY A 239 -5.94 -27.21 -15.60
N PHE A 240 -7.15 -27.58 -16.00
CA PHE A 240 -8.07 -26.67 -16.71
C PHE A 240 -8.95 -25.83 -15.77
N ALA A 241 -9.21 -26.30 -14.56
CA ALA A 241 -9.89 -25.56 -13.52
C ALA A 241 -9.01 -25.53 -12.28
N SER A 242 -9.17 -24.55 -11.42
CA SER A 242 -8.46 -24.48 -10.14
C SER A 242 -9.28 -23.72 -9.13
N ASP A 243 -9.51 -24.35 -8.00
CA ASP A 243 -10.14 -23.77 -6.82
C ASP A 243 -9.14 -23.76 -5.68
N VAL A 244 -8.65 -22.58 -5.31
CA VAL A 244 -7.70 -22.40 -4.22
C VAL A 244 -8.16 -21.35 -3.23
N ASN A 245 -7.90 -21.61 -1.96
CA ASN A 245 -8.06 -20.66 -0.89
C ASN A 245 -6.70 -20.18 -0.38
N TYR A 246 -6.65 -18.90 -0.02
CA TYR A 246 -5.52 -18.33 0.73
C TYR A 246 -5.99 -17.93 2.11
N THR A 247 -5.26 -18.37 3.12
CA THR A 247 -5.47 -17.95 4.50
C THR A 247 -4.19 -17.34 5.04
N GLY A 248 -4.30 -16.19 5.66
CA GLY A 248 -3.15 -15.46 6.17
C GLY A 248 -3.35 -14.89 7.56
N SER A 249 -2.25 -14.72 8.26
CA SER A 249 -2.19 -13.98 9.52
C SER A 249 -0.89 -13.17 9.56
N GLY A 250 -0.93 -12.02 10.21
CA GLY A 250 0.22 -11.16 10.37
C GLY A 250 0.20 -10.40 11.68
N SER A 251 1.38 -9.94 12.09
CA SER A 251 1.55 -9.04 13.22
C SER A 251 2.56 -7.96 12.89
N THR A 252 2.37 -6.76 13.45
CA THR A 252 3.30 -5.64 13.30
C THR A 252 3.57 -5.01 14.66
N LEU A 253 4.83 -4.80 15.00
CA LEU A 253 5.27 -4.01 16.14
C LEU A 253 5.86 -2.70 15.61
N LEU A 254 5.35 -1.57 16.09
CA LEU A 254 5.89 -0.23 15.84
C LEU A 254 6.34 0.40 17.15
N LEU A 255 7.59 0.80 17.19
CA LEU A 255 8.16 1.62 18.26
C LEU A 255 8.54 2.99 17.69
N SER A 256 8.29 4.06 18.43
CA SER A 256 8.61 5.40 17.97
C SER A 256 9.05 6.32 19.13
N ALA A 257 9.93 7.25 18.81
CA ALA A 257 10.34 8.33 19.70
C ALA A 257 10.28 9.65 18.94
N GLN A 258 9.55 10.63 19.45
CA GLN A 258 9.37 11.93 18.82
C GLN A 258 9.51 13.06 19.85
N PRO A 259 10.18 14.19 19.51
CA PRO A 259 10.20 15.34 20.39
C PRO A 259 8.81 16.00 20.41
N LEU A 260 8.31 16.29 21.61
CA LEU A 260 7.11 17.10 21.83
C LEU A 260 7.37 18.57 21.49
N THR A 261 8.62 19.00 21.66
CA THR A 261 9.11 20.28 21.19
C THR A 261 9.28 20.24 19.65
N GLN A 262 9.38 21.40 19.06
CA GLN A 262 9.58 21.50 17.61
C GLN A 262 11.04 21.27 17.19
N ARG A 263 11.91 20.81 18.11
CA ARG A 263 13.33 20.54 17.89
C ARG A 263 13.76 19.28 18.61
N GLY A 264 14.48 18.40 17.93
CA GLY A 264 15.06 17.19 18.52
C GLY A 264 15.21 16.05 17.51
N PHE A 265 15.83 14.97 17.97
CA PHE A 265 15.92 13.72 17.23
C PHE A 265 14.58 13.00 17.25
N TYR A 266 14.27 12.27 16.21
CA TYR A 266 13.12 11.38 16.12
C TYR A 266 13.55 10.06 15.49
N GLY A 267 12.79 9.01 15.73
CA GLY A 267 12.99 7.74 15.09
C GLY A 267 11.83 6.80 15.29
N ASP A 268 11.76 5.81 14.42
CA ASP A 268 10.82 4.71 14.50
C ASP A 268 11.46 3.39 14.05
N ILE A 269 10.95 2.29 14.60
CA ILE A 269 11.29 0.92 14.24
C ILE A 269 9.98 0.20 13.97
N THR A 270 9.87 -0.43 12.81
CA THR A 270 8.74 -1.29 12.43
C THR A 270 9.25 -2.70 12.19
N LEU A 271 8.63 -3.66 12.85
CA LEU A 271 8.86 -5.09 12.63
C LEU A 271 7.53 -5.72 12.20
N GLU A 272 7.51 -6.38 11.07
CA GLU A 272 6.33 -7.04 10.54
C GLU A 272 6.64 -8.49 10.19
N SER A 273 5.72 -9.39 10.54
CA SER A 273 5.78 -10.80 10.16
C SER A 273 4.39 -11.25 9.73
N SER A 274 4.30 -11.88 8.58
CA SER A 274 3.05 -12.43 8.06
C SER A 274 3.26 -13.75 7.35
N ARG A 275 2.21 -14.58 7.33
CA ARG A 275 2.20 -15.90 6.73
C ARG A 275 0.93 -16.08 5.91
N TYR A 276 1.06 -16.62 4.69
CA TYR A 276 -0.05 -16.92 3.78
C TYR A 276 0.05 -18.36 3.30
N LYS A 277 -0.98 -19.17 3.56
CA LYS A 277 -1.10 -20.54 3.07
C LYS A 277 -1.99 -20.56 1.83
N ARG A 278 -1.55 -21.26 0.77
CA ARG A 278 -2.36 -21.62 -0.38
C ARG A 278 -2.84 -23.04 -0.21
N ILE A 279 -4.13 -23.27 -0.31
CA ILE A 279 -4.84 -24.53 -0.07
C ILE A 279 -5.67 -24.84 -1.31
N SER A 280 -5.54 -26.04 -1.86
CA SER A 280 -6.38 -26.50 -2.97
C SER A 280 -7.62 -27.17 -2.42
N ASN A 281 -8.80 -26.68 -2.85
CA ASN A 281 -10.09 -27.26 -2.47
C ASN A 281 -10.40 -28.54 -3.26
N GLU A 282 -9.94 -28.64 -4.50
CA GLU A 282 -10.10 -29.81 -5.37
C GLU A 282 -9.47 -31.08 -4.80
N TYR A 283 -8.41 -30.92 -3.99
CA TYR A 283 -7.67 -32.02 -3.39
C TYR A 283 -7.92 -32.12 -1.89
N ASN A 284 -9.20 -32.03 -1.49
CA ASN A 284 -9.65 -32.17 -0.10
C ASN A 284 -8.87 -31.26 0.88
N SER A 285 -8.83 -29.95 0.54
CA SER A 285 -8.15 -28.91 1.31
C SER A 285 -6.64 -29.15 1.50
N LEU A 286 -5.97 -29.72 0.48
CA LEU A 286 -4.54 -29.95 0.51
C LEU A 286 -3.76 -28.62 0.58
N PRO A 287 -2.94 -28.40 1.61
CA PRO A 287 -2.02 -27.25 1.62
C PRO A 287 -0.93 -27.45 0.56
N LEU A 288 -0.80 -26.48 -0.34
CA LEU A 288 0.20 -26.52 -1.42
C LEU A 288 1.45 -25.74 -1.07
N THR A 289 1.31 -24.54 -0.53
CA THR A 289 2.44 -23.68 -0.21
C THR A 289 2.17 -22.82 1.02
N THR A 290 3.24 -22.41 1.68
CA THR A 290 3.20 -21.38 2.72
C THR A 290 4.22 -20.28 2.40
N LEU A 291 3.77 -19.03 2.27
CA LEU A 291 4.61 -17.85 2.07
C LEU A 291 4.75 -17.09 3.37
N TYR A 292 5.98 -16.82 3.78
CA TYR A 292 6.31 -15.97 4.92
C TYR A 292 6.89 -14.65 4.41
N ASN A 293 6.36 -13.53 4.91
CA ASN A 293 6.85 -12.20 4.64
C ASN A 293 7.28 -11.57 5.95
N ASN A 294 8.56 -11.20 6.05
CA ASN A 294 9.11 -10.50 7.20
C ASN A 294 9.71 -9.19 6.74
N ASN A 295 9.37 -8.10 7.43
CA ASN A 295 9.91 -6.78 7.19
C ASN A 295 10.49 -6.20 8.48
N ALA A 296 11.64 -5.55 8.36
CA ALA A 296 12.22 -4.74 9.43
C ALA A 296 12.61 -3.39 8.84
N ALA A 297 12.12 -2.31 9.41
CA ALA A 297 12.43 -0.96 8.97
C ALA A 297 12.80 -0.06 10.14
N ILE A 298 13.77 0.83 9.93
CA ILE A 298 14.17 1.86 10.87
C ILE A 298 14.25 3.20 10.15
N THR A 299 13.69 4.23 10.77
CA THR A 299 13.87 5.62 10.37
C THR A 299 14.46 6.39 11.53
N ALA A 300 15.43 7.24 11.27
CA ALA A 300 15.97 8.17 12.26
C ALA A 300 16.21 9.52 11.61
N GLY A 301 16.05 10.59 12.37
CA GLY A 301 16.27 11.93 11.85
C GLY A 301 16.31 12.99 12.93
N TYR A 302 16.53 14.22 12.48
CA TYR A 302 16.55 15.39 13.33
C TYR A 302 15.64 16.46 12.75
N ARG A 303 14.81 17.04 13.57
CA ARG A 303 13.92 18.14 13.24
C ARG A 303 14.30 19.40 14.02
N ASN A 304 14.32 20.53 13.33
CA ASN A 304 14.46 21.85 13.93
C ASN A 304 13.46 22.79 13.27
N LYS A 305 12.45 23.22 14.03
CA LYS A 305 11.45 24.17 13.57
C LYS A 305 11.58 25.45 14.39
N GLY A 306 11.97 26.52 13.70
CA GLY A 306 11.97 27.89 14.20
C GLY A 306 10.68 28.63 13.90
N ALA A 307 10.70 29.95 14.09
CA ALA A 307 9.54 30.81 13.79
C ALA A 307 9.29 30.94 12.28
N THR A 308 10.34 31.01 11.46
CA THR A 308 10.28 31.29 10.03
C THR A 308 10.63 30.11 9.14
N SER A 309 11.25 29.07 9.70
CA SER A 309 11.70 27.91 8.92
C SER A 309 11.71 26.62 9.73
N GLN A 310 11.61 25.50 9.00
CA GLN A 310 11.77 24.16 9.55
C GLN A 310 12.78 23.39 8.69
N TRP A 311 13.72 22.72 9.36
CA TRP A 311 14.66 21.76 8.78
C TRP A 311 14.38 20.37 9.33
N THR A 312 14.42 19.38 8.46
CA THR A 312 14.27 17.98 8.84
C THR A 312 15.26 17.17 8.03
N THR A 313 16.15 16.43 8.71
CA THR A 313 17.02 15.44 8.09
C THR A 313 16.54 14.05 8.47
N PHE A 314 16.78 13.08 7.63
CA PHE A 314 16.36 11.70 7.85
C PHE A 314 17.25 10.69 7.14
N ALA A 315 17.33 9.51 7.75
CA ALA A 315 17.87 8.31 7.15
C ALA A 315 16.88 7.15 7.38
N HIS A 316 16.77 6.27 6.40
CA HIS A 316 15.87 5.14 6.42
C HIS A 316 16.57 3.89 5.93
N TYR A 317 16.33 2.78 6.60
CA TYR A 317 16.73 1.45 6.18
C TYR A 317 15.56 0.51 6.32
N ALA A 318 15.28 -0.29 5.28
CA ALA A 318 14.29 -1.35 5.33
C ALA A 318 14.84 -2.63 4.69
N PHE A 319 14.54 -3.75 5.30
CA PHE A 319 14.87 -5.08 4.84
C PHE A 319 13.60 -5.93 4.79
N ASP A 320 13.25 -6.36 3.58
CA ASP A 320 12.13 -7.26 3.33
C ASP A 320 12.69 -8.65 2.99
N CYS A 321 12.18 -9.67 3.64
CA CYS A 321 12.53 -11.06 3.39
C CYS A 321 11.25 -11.86 3.17
N LYS A 322 11.12 -12.46 1.98
CA LYS A 322 10.09 -13.46 1.71
C LYS A 322 10.76 -14.82 1.58
N HIS A 323 10.20 -15.85 2.21
CA HIS A 323 10.54 -17.24 1.92
C HIS A 323 9.27 -18.05 1.76
N GLY A 324 9.34 -19.04 0.90
CA GLY A 324 8.21 -19.85 0.54
C GLY A 324 8.51 -21.32 0.68
N ASP A 325 7.67 -22.00 1.45
CA ASP A 325 7.70 -23.43 1.61
C ASP A 325 6.69 -24.09 0.66
N GLU A 326 7.13 -25.13 -0.03
CA GLU A 326 6.32 -25.97 -0.90
C GLU A 326 6.08 -27.30 -0.19
N HIS A 327 4.81 -27.69 -0.11
CA HIS A 327 4.38 -28.92 0.55
C HIS A 327 4.41 -30.08 -0.45
N VAL A 328 5.21 -31.08 -0.19
CA VAL A 328 5.30 -32.30 -1.02
C VAL A 328 4.16 -33.22 -0.64
N ALA A 329 3.19 -33.40 -1.54
CA ALA A 329 2.06 -34.28 -1.31
C ALA A 329 2.38 -35.72 -1.74
N GLY A 330 2.08 -36.68 -0.88
CA GLY A 330 2.06 -38.12 -1.20
C GLY A 330 0.86 -38.51 -2.04
N ASP A 331 0.68 -39.79 -2.27
CA ASP A 331 -0.50 -40.32 -2.94
C ASP A 331 -1.70 -40.35 -2.00
N ALA A 332 -2.90 -40.18 -2.57
CA ALA A 332 -4.12 -40.12 -1.79
C ALA A 332 -4.42 -41.45 -1.10
N VAL A 333 -4.69 -41.41 0.19
CA VAL A 333 -5.22 -42.54 0.96
C VAL A 333 -6.61 -42.18 1.44
N ALA A 334 -7.63 -42.91 0.98
CA ALA A 334 -9.03 -42.63 1.24
C ALA A 334 -9.43 -41.18 0.90
N GLY A 335 -8.90 -40.61 -0.21
CA GLY A 335 -9.17 -39.26 -0.66
C GLY A 335 -8.40 -38.15 0.07
N VAL A 336 -7.56 -38.49 1.03
CA VAL A 336 -6.70 -37.55 1.75
C VAL A 336 -5.26 -37.64 1.24
N TYR A 337 -4.70 -36.51 0.87
CA TYR A 337 -3.30 -36.40 0.42
C TYR A 337 -2.41 -36.05 1.63
N PRO A 338 -1.52 -36.97 2.08
CA PRO A 338 -0.58 -36.67 3.16
C PRO A 338 0.48 -35.67 2.68
N VAL A 339 0.85 -34.72 3.52
CA VAL A 339 2.05 -33.90 3.33
C VAL A 339 3.26 -34.70 3.84
N LEU A 340 4.17 -35.04 2.95
CA LEU A 340 5.36 -35.86 3.24
C LEU A 340 6.54 -34.99 3.71
N ALA A 341 6.67 -33.78 3.17
CA ALA A 341 7.76 -32.84 3.50
C ALA A 341 7.38 -31.39 3.17
N ASP A 342 8.03 -30.46 3.85
CA ASP A 342 8.01 -29.04 3.58
C ASP A 342 9.39 -28.61 3.08
N LEU A 343 9.46 -28.02 1.89
CA LEU A 343 10.70 -27.63 1.26
C LEU A 343 10.72 -26.12 1.04
N THR A 344 11.66 -25.42 1.65
CA THR A 344 11.86 -23.98 1.41
C THR A 344 12.52 -23.78 0.05
N MET A 345 11.70 -23.52 -0.98
CA MET A 345 12.12 -23.43 -2.37
C MET A 345 12.32 -21.99 -2.86
N TYR A 346 11.47 -21.07 -2.47
CA TYR A 346 11.53 -19.68 -2.88
C TYR A 346 12.11 -18.77 -1.80
N LYS A 347 13.00 -17.83 -2.19
CA LYS A 347 13.56 -16.79 -1.33
C LYS A 347 13.63 -15.48 -2.09
N HIS A 348 13.19 -14.40 -1.47
CA HIS A 348 13.31 -13.04 -2.00
C HIS A 348 13.76 -12.10 -0.90
N TYR A 349 14.74 -11.25 -1.23
CA TYR A 349 15.27 -10.24 -0.33
C TYR A 349 15.22 -8.90 -1.03
N ARG A 350 14.68 -7.89 -0.36
CA ARG A 350 14.72 -6.51 -0.80
C ARG A 350 15.34 -5.65 0.29
N THR A 351 16.32 -4.85 -0.08
CA THR A 351 16.90 -3.84 0.80
C THR A 351 16.63 -2.48 0.22
N THR A 352 16.16 -1.56 1.06
CA THR A 352 15.94 -0.16 0.70
C THR A 352 16.66 0.71 1.71
N THR A 353 17.56 1.58 1.26
CA THR A 353 18.23 2.55 2.13
C THR A 353 18.24 3.91 1.45
N TYR A 354 17.99 4.95 2.23
CA TYR A 354 18.11 6.33 1.74
C TYR A 354 18.34 7.30 2.88
N ALA A 355 18.94 8.45 2.53
CA ALA A 355 19.04 9.60 3.40
C ALA A 355 18.58 10.85 2.65
N GLY A 356 18.11 11.84 3.39
CA GLY A 356 17.60 13.05 2.79
C GLY A 356 17.41 14.19 3.79
N ALA A 357 17.01 15.32 3.24
CA ALA A 357 16.68 16.51 4.00
C ALA A 357 15.49 17.24 3.39
N MET A 358 14.75 17.94 4.23
CA MET A 358 13.66 18.83 3.84
C MET A 358 13.81 20.17 4.50
N PHE A 359 13.57 21.21 3.74
CA PHE A 359 13.48 22.58 4.21
C PHE A 359 12.09 23.13 3.96
N THR A 360 11.52 23.81 4.94
CA THR A 360 10.21 24.46 4.82
C THR A 360 10.34 25.91 5.29
N ALA A 361 10.02 26.86 4.42
CA ALA A 361 9.84 28.25 4.78
C ALA A 361 8.42 28.44 5.33
N LEU A 362 8.34 28.91 6.58
CA LEU A 362 7.08 29.14 7.30
C LEU A 362 6.66 30.60 7.15
N SER A 363 5.87 30.87 6.13
CA SER A 363 5.31 32.19 5.85
C SER A 363 3.83 32.03 5.48
N ARG A 364 3.16 33.12 5.06
CA ARG A 364 1.78 33.08 4.55
C ARG A 364 1.64 32.09 3.39
N SER A 365 2.68 31.94 2.58
CA SER A 365 2.83 30.90 1.56
C SER A 365 3.96 29.98 2.01
N GLN A 366 3.61 28.79 2.45
CA GLN A 366 4.60 27.80 2.91
C GLN A 366 5.23 27.13 1.68
N TRP A 367 6.55 27.20 1.61
CA TRP A 367 7.30 26.50 0.58
C TRP A 367 8.14 25.39 1.23
N THR A 368 7.95 24.17 0.78
CA THR A 368 8.73 23.02 1.22
C THR A 368 9.52 22.45 0.05
N ILE A 369 10.81 22.23 0.24
CA ILE A 369 11.69 21.56 -0.71
C ILE A 369 12.35 20.40 0.02
N GLY A 370 12.39 19.23 -0.59
CA GLY A 370 13.05 18.05 -0.06
C GLY A 370 13.85 17.32 -1.12
N ALA A 371 14.92 16.69 -0.71
CA ALA A 371 15.71 15.81 -1.55
C ALA A 371 16.16 14.57 -0.77
N LYS A 372 16.25 13.43 -1.46
CA LYS A 372 16.82 12.20 -0.91
C LYS A 372 17.61 11.44 -1.97
N LEU A 373 18.61 10.72 -1.49
CA LEU A 373 19.45 9.82 -2.27
C LEU A 373 19.38 8.44 -1.62
N GLY A 374 19.32 7.38 -2.42
CA GLY A 374 19.21 6.05 -1.86
C GLY A 374 19.58 4.92 -2.81
N TYR A 375 19.47 3.72 -2.29
CA TYR A 375 19.78 2.48 -2.95
C TYR A 375 18.70 1.45 -2.69
N ILE A 376 18.29 0.71 -3.72
CA ILE A 376 17.35 -0.41 -3.65
C ILE A 376 18.02 -1.63 -4.29
N SER A 377 17.98 -2.77 -3.60
CA SER A 377 18.44 -4.06 -4.11
C SER A 377 17.32 -5.08 -4.00
N ASN A 378 17.14 -5.87 -5.05
CA ASN A 378 16.19 -6.98 -5.11
C ASN A 378 16.94 -8.25 -5.51
N ARG A 379 16.73 -9.35 -4.78
CA ARG A 379 17.35 -10.65 -5.04
C ARG A 379 16.29 -11.73 -4.88
N SER A 380 16.02 -12.46 -5.93
CA SER A 380 15.11 -13.62 -5.91
C SER A 380 15.89 -14.89 -6.23
N LYS A 381 15.58 -15.97 -5.50
CA LYS A 381 16.19 -17.27 -5.70
C LYS A 381 15.12 -18.35 -5.59
N TYR A 382 15.16 -19.30 -6.53
CA TYR A 382 14.52 -20.61 -6.41
C TYR A 382 15.59 -21.66 -6.17
N VAL A 383 15.38 -22.60 -5.24
CA VAL A 383 16.46 -23.47 -4.76
C VAL A 383 16.75 -24.59 -5.75
N TYR A 384 15.72 -25.28 -6.22
CA TYR A 384 15.87 -26.39 -7.15
C TYR A 384 14.72 -26.46 -8.17
N PRO A 385 15.00 -26.40 -9.50
CA PRO A 385 16.31 -26.11 -10.09
C PRO A 385 16.81 -24.72 -9.69
N SER A 386 18.12 -24.56 -9.51
CA SER A 386 18.70 -23.30 -9.04
C SER A 386 18.46 -22.17 -10.06
N ARG A 387 17.68 -21.15 -9.67
CA ARG A 387 17.37 -19.97 -10.50
C ARG A 387 17.54 -18.71 -9.67
N LYS A 388 18.12 -17.67 -10.25
CA LYS A 388 18.41 -16.41 -9.54
C LYS A 388 18.16 -15.22 -10.44
N ILE A 389 17.55 -14.19 -9.86
CA ILE A 389 17.36 -12.87 -10.46
C ILE A 389 17.80 -11.83 -9.44
N ASN A 390 18.72 -10.97 -9.82
CA ASN A 390 19.19 -9.87 -8.98
C ASN A 390 19.16 -8.59 -9.80
N PHE A 391 18.73 -7.49 -9.20
CA PHE A 391 18.88 -6.15 -9.77
C PHE A 391 18.86 -5.11 -8.67
N SER A 392 19.52 -3.99 -8.93
CA SER A 392 19.60 -2.90 -7.98
C SER A 392 19.64 -1.55 -8.68
N HIS A 393 19.18 -0.52 -7.96
CA HIS A 393 19.12 0.85 -8.43
C HIS A 393 19.69 1.81 -7.37
N ILE A 394 20.44 2.80 -7.82
CA ILE A 394 20.69 4.01 -7.05
C ILE A 394 19.63 5.02 -7.49
N PHE A 395 19.04 5.74 -6.55
CA PHE A 395 18.02 6.71 -6.90
C PHE A 395 18.23 8.06 -6.20
N THR A 396 17.78 9.08 -6.89
CA THR A 396 17.60 10.43 -6.32
C THR A 396 16.16 10.85 -6.51
N GLU A 397 15.62 11.57 -5.53
CA GLU A 397 14.28 12.13 -5.58
C GLU A 397 14.29 13.55 -5.03
N ALA A 398 13.65 14.46 -5.73
CA ALA A 398 13.41 15.82 -5.29
C ALA A 398 11.88 16.05 -5.22
N THR A 399 11.44 16.69 -4.14
CA THR A 399 10.02 17.03 -3.92
C THR A 399 9.92 18.50 -3.55
N THR A 400 8.96 19.21 -4.12
CA THR A 400 8.62 20.58 -3.74
C THR A 400 7.12 20.71 -3.52
N GLN A 401 6.73 21.55 -2.57
CA GLN A 401 5.34 21.91 -2.31
C GLN A 401 5.23 23.41 -2.07
N LEU A 402 4.26 24.02 -2.71
CA LEU A 402 3.78 25.37 -2.41
C LEU A 402 2.36 25.28 -1.86
N LEU A 403 2.19 25.65 -0.59
CA LEU A 403 0.91 25.71 0.10
C LEU A 403 0.61 27.18 0.40
N SER A 404 -0.40 27.76 -0.23
CA SER A 404 -0.65 29.21 -0.19
C SER A 404 -2.13 29.56 -0.09
N HIS A 405 -2.41 30.61 0.70
CA HIS A 405 -3.72 31.23 0.74
C HIS A 405 -3.83 32.32 -0.35
N ILE A 406 -4.84 32.20 -1.22
CA ILE A 406 -5.18 33.20 -2.22
C ILE A 406 -6.45 33.94 -1.74
N GLY A 407 -6.27 35.19 -1.32
CA GLY A 407 -7.34 35.93 -0.67
C GLY A 407 -7.74 35.33 0.68
N LYS A 408 -9.05 35.39 1.01
CA LYS A 408 -9.59 34.88 2.29
C LYS A 408 -10.32 33.53 2.18
N ARG A 409 -10.53 33.02 0.96
CA ARG A 409 -11.40 31.87 0.72
C ARG A 409 -10.72 30.70 0.04
N TRP A 410 -9.58 30.91 -0.60
CA TRP A 410 -8.89 29.86 -1.34
C TRP A 410 -7.62 29.41 -0.63
N LEU A 411 -7.43 28.11 -0.54
CA LEU A 411 -6.17 27.47 -0.18
C LEU A 411 -5.72 26.62 -1.36
N THR A 412 -4.53 26.86 -1.87
CA THR A 412 -3.93 26.11 -2.98
C THR A 412 -2.74 25.29 -2.49
N ASP A 413 -2.60 24.08 -3.00
CA ASP A 413 -1.57 23.11 -2.68
C ASP A 413 -1.02 22.57 -4.00
N CYS A 414 0.17 23.03 -4.38
CA CYS A 414 0.90 22.58 -5.56
C CYS A 414 2.09 21.72 -5.13
N GLN A 415 2.17 20.48 -5.57
CA GLN A 415 3.25 19.58 -5.26
C GLN A 415 3.83 19.01 -6.54
N LEU A 416 5.16 18.96 -6.63
CA LEU A 416 5.93 18.30 -7.69
C LEU A 416 6.95 17.38 -7.06
N THR A 417 7.01 16.15 -7.55
CA THR A 417 8.04 15.17 -7.20
C THR A 417 8.68 14.66 -8.48
N ALA A 418 9.99 14.66 -8.54
CA ALA A 418 10.77 14.07 -9.62
C ALA A 418 11.78 13.09 -9.02
N ALA A 419 11.87 11.89 -9.61
CA ALA A 419 12.80 10.86 -9.17
C ALA A 419 13.46 10.20 -10.37
N TYR A 420 14.71 9.79 -10.20
CA TYR A 420 15.43 8.99 -11.18
C TYR A 420 16.11 7.81 -10.49
N PHE A 421 15.91 6.62 -11.08
CA PHE A 421 16.44 5.35 -10.62
C PHE A 421 17.42 4.82 -11.66
N ALA A 422 18.69 4.93 -11.38
CA ALA A 422 19.76 4.43 -12.24
C ALA A 422 20.03 2.96 -11.90
N LYS A 423 20.03 2.10 -12.90
CA LYS A 423 20.44 0.70 -12.74
C LYS A 423 21.90 0.65 -12.25
N ALA A 424 22.13 0.04 -11.07
CA ALA A 424 23.46 -0.13 -10.51
C ALA A 424 24.03 -1.52 -10.84
N ASN A 425 23.21 -2.56 -10.70
CA ASN A 425 23.61 -3.93 -11.03
C ASN A 425 22.39 -4.74 -11.49
N ALA A 426 22.64 -5.74 -12.37
CA ALA A 426 21.61 -6.68 -12.77
C ALA A 426 22.26 -7.99 -13.25
N ALA A 427 21.73 -9.12 -12.77
CA ALA A 427 22.15 -10.45 -13.17
C ALA A 427 20.96 -11.43 -13.15
N ILE A 428 20.93 -12.31 -14.12
CA ILE A 428 19.97 -13.42 -14.20
C ILE A 428 20.74 -14.72 -14.44
N ASP A 429 20.43 -15.73 -13.69
CA ASP A 429 21.00 -17.08 -13.79
C ASP A 429 19.83 -18.07 -13.76
N MET A 430 19.49 -18.62 -14.93
CA MET A 430 18.28 -19.42 -15.14
C MET A 430 18.61 -20.60 -16.04
N PRO A 431 18.71 -21.81 -15.51
CA PRO A 431 18.73 -23.01 -16.35
C PRO A 431 17.33 -23.21 -16.95
N TYR A 432 17.23 -23.11 -18.27
CA TYR A 432 15.96 -23.19 -19.00
C TYR A 432 15.59 -24.61 -19.46
N THR A 433 16.43 -25.60 -19.23
CA THR A 433 16.27 -26.98 -19.73
C THR A 433 14.92 -27.64 -19.36
N ASP A 434 14.39 -27.30 -18.18
CA ASP A 434 13.10 -27.84 -17.70
C ASP A 434 11.97 -26.82 -17.73
N MET A 435 12.09 -25.77 -18.54
CA MET A 435 11.16 -24.67 -18.58
C MET A 435 10.45 -24.62 -19.94
N GLU A 436 9.13 -24.46 -19.89
CA GLU A 436 8.34 -24.20 -21.09
C GLU A 436 8.78 -22.88 -21.73
N PRO A 437 8.87 -22.78 -23.06
CA PRO A 437 9.38 -21.57 -23.76
C PRO A 437 8.63 -20.28 -23.37
N PHE A 438 7.35 -20.36 -23.09
CA PHE A 438 6.55 -19.20 -22.71
C PHE A 438 6.88 -18.69 -21.30
N PHE A 439 7.31 -19.54 -20.35
CA PHE A 439 7.81 -19.09 -19.06
C PHE A 439 9.17 -18.39 -19.20
N VAL A 440 10.03 -18.89 -20.07
CA VAL A 440 11.29 -18.25 -20.41
C VAL A 440 11.05 -16.83 -20.95
N GLN A 441 10.10 -16.67 -21.88
CA GLN A 441 9.71 -15.37 -22.42
C GLN A 441 9.16 -14.43 -21.35
N MET A 442 8.25 -14.92 -20.49
CA MET A 442 7.66 -14.16 -19.38
C MET A 442 8.76 -13.61 -18.44
N ILE A 443 9.67 -14.48 -17.98
CA ILE A 443 10.70 -14.09 -17.04
C ILE A 443 11.70 -13.12 -17.66
N ASN A 444 12.14 -13.37 -18.89
CA ASN A 444 13.06 -12.47 -19.57
C ASN A 444 12.42 -11.09 -19.80
N TYR A 445 11.14 -11.05 -20.19
CA TYR A 445 10.42 -9.78 -20.31
C TYR A 445 10.38 -9.03 -18.98
N ASN A 446 9.91 -9.67 -17.90
CA ASN A 446 9.82 -9.05 -16.58
C ASN A 446 11.19 -8.60 -16.06
N TYR A 447 12.23 -9.41 -16.25
CA TYR A 447 13.59 -9.07 -15.85
C TYR A 447 14.11 -7.81 -16.57
N ILE A 448 13.92 -7.73 -17.89
CA ILE A 448 14.33 -6.56 -18.69
C ILE A 448 13.64 -5.29 -18.16
N GLN A 449 12.34 -5.35 -17.89
CA GLN A 449 11.60 -4.19 -17.39
C GLN A 449 12.01 -3.80 -15.96
N GLN A 450 12.18 -4.78 -15.06
CA GLN A 450 12.53 -4.52 -13.67
C GLN A 450 13.94 -3.98 -13.46
N ARG A 451 14.91 -4.42 -14.27
CA ARG A 451 16.30 -3.93 -14.20
C ARG A 451 16.52 -2.58 -14.87
N ALA A 452 15.58 -2.11 -15.67
CA ALA A 452 15.70 -0.89 -16.43
C ALA A 452 15.93 0.33 -15.54
N SER A 453 16.73 1.28 -15.97
CA SER A 453 16.73 2.61 -15.37
C SER A 453 15.41 3.30 -15.70
N TYR A 454 14.88 4.09 -14.77
CA TYR A 454 13.62 4.79 -15.00
C TYR A 454 13.54 6.13 -14.28
N GLY A 455 12.80 7.05 -14.88
CA GLY A 455 12.44 8.32 -14.29
C GLY A 455 10.95 8.34 -13.94
N HIS A 456 10.62 9.06 -12.88
CA HIS A 456 9.25 9.25 -12.43
C HIS A 456 9.01 10.72 -12.09
N ILE A 457 7.95 11.29 -12.64
CA ILE A 457 7.50 12.66 -12.34
C ILE A 457 6.05 12.58 -11.89
N ASN A 458 5.73 13.21 -10.78
CA ASN A 458 4.38 13.31 -10.24
C ASN A 458 4.08 14.77 -9.88
N ALA A 459 3.00 15.32 -10.43
CA ALA A 459 2.50 16.64 -10.13
C ALA A 459 1.09 16.53 -9.53
N ARG A 460 0.83 17.26 -8.46
CA ARG A 460 -0.47 17.35 -7.80
C ARG A 460 -0.82 18.83 -7.60
N PHE A 461 -2.04 19.16 -7.96
CA PHE A 461 -2.64 20.47 -7.70
C PHE A 461 -3.96 20.26 -6.99
N ARG A 462 -4.13 20.84 -5.81
CA ARG A 462 -5.40 20.88 -5.10
C ARG A 462 -5.76 22.33 -4.78
N THR A 463 -7.04 22.65 -4.91
CA THR A 463 -7.59 23.93 -4.49
C THR A 463 -8.82 23.69 -3.62
N ASP A 464 -8.83 24.30 -2.46
CA ASP A 464 -9.92 24.26 -1.50
C ASP A 464 -10.59 25.65 -1.45
N TYR A 465 -11.91 25.69 -1.59
CA TYR A 465 -12.72 26.90 -1.53
C TYR A 465 -13.63 26.87 -0.31
N LYS A 466 -13.56 27.90 0.51
CA LYS A 466 -14.38 28.09 1.71
C LYS A 466 -15.70 28.71 1.35
N LEU A 467 -16.80 28.07 1.68
CA LEU A 467 -18.15 28.54 1.46
C LEU A 467 -18.50 29.70 2.41
N ASN A 468 -19.65 30.38 2.16
CA ASN A 468 -20.14 31.48 3.00
C ASN A 468 -20.34 31.02 4.46
N ASN A 469 -20.89 29.79 4.66
CA ASN A 469 -20.83 29.15 5.96
C ASN A 469 -19.43 28.59 6.16
N PRO A 470 -18.64 29.11 7.11
CA PRO A 470 -17.25 28.73 7.30
C PRO A 470 -17.03 27.28 7.77
N ARG A 471 -18.12 26.54 8.02
CA ARG A 471 -18.07 25.10 8.36
C ARG A 471 -17.92 24.21 7.14
N TYR A 472 -18.22 24.73 5.94
CA TYR A 472 -18.24 23.95 4.71
C TYR A 472 -17.26 24.52 3.71
N GLY A 473 -16.59 23.64 3.01
CA GLY A 473 -15.76 23.94 1.87
C GLY A 473 -15.95 22.91 0.76
N MET A 474 -15.48 23.23 -0.41
CA MET A 474 -15.37 22.31 -1.52
C MET A 474 -13.95 22.33 -2.05
N PHE A 475 -13.54 21.23 -2.63
CA PHE A 475 -12.22 21.16 -3.23
C PHE A 475 -12.22 20.38 -4.53
N ALA A 476 -11.21 20.68 -5.35
CA ALA A 476 -10.85 19.91 -6.52
C ALA A 476 -9.35 19.61 -6.46
N GLU A 477 -8.97 18.40 -6.84
CA GLU A 477 -7.59 17.95 -6.91
C GLU A 477 -7.33 17.26 -8.25
N LEU A 478 -6.29 17.66 -8.94
CA LEU A 478 -5.78 17.04 -10.15
C LEU A 478 -4.39 16.49 -9.84
N GLN A 479 -4.16 15.22 -10.18
CA GLN A 479 -2.85 14.60 -10.06
C GLN A 479 -2.49 13.94 -11.38
N GLY A 480 -1.26 14.15 -11.83
CA GLY A 480 -0.67 13.51 -13.00
C GLY A 480 0.68 12.90 -12.64
N ALA A 481 0.93 11.68 -13.09
CA ALA A 481 2.22 11.03 -12.92
C ALA A 481 2.65 10.36 -14.22
N THR A 482 3.94 10.40 -14.52
CA THR A 482 4.54 9.71 -15.66
C THR A 482 5.80 9.00 -15.23
N THR A 483 5.90 7.72 -15.61
CA THR A 483 7.11 6.91 -15.48
C THR A 483 7.63 6.60 -16.90
N PHE A 484 8.90 6.75 -17.12
CA PHE A 484 9.57 6.42 -18.38
C PHE A 484 10.80 5.58 -18.09
N THR A 485 11.02 4.53 -18.87
CA THR A 485 12.11 3.58 -18.67
C THR A 485 13.15 3.69 -19.79
N SER A 486 14.39 3.25 -19.52
CA SER A 486 15.44 3.10 -20.54
C SER A 486 15.08 2.09 -21.64
N GLU A 487 14.11 1.22 -21.40
CA GLU A 487 13.57 0.27 -22.40
C GLU A 487 12.44 0.90 -23.24
N HIS A 488 12.37 2.23 -23.31
CA HIS A 488 11.39 3.02 -24.08
C HIS A 488 9.93 2.72 -23.71
N LYS A 489 9.65 2.33 -22.47
CA LYS A 489 8.29 2.18 -21.97
C LYS A 489 7.87 3.43 -21.20
N LYS A 490 6.60 3.80 -21.39
CA LYS A 490 6.00 4.96 -20.71
C LYS A 490 4.71 4.54 -20.06
N GLN A 491 4.54 4.90 -18.80
CA GLN A 491 3.28 4.78 -18.07
C GLN A 491 2.84 6.18 -17.64
N THR A 492 1.58 6.51 -17.90
CA THR A 492 0.98 7.77 -17.46
C THR A 492 -0.23 7.46 -16.59
N THR A 493 -0.34 8.14 -15.48
CA THR A 493 -1.49 8.05 -14.55
C THR A 493 -2.07 9.45 -14.37
N MET A 494 -3.39 9.56 -14.40
CA MET A 494 -4.12 10.79 -14.10
C MET A 494 -5.22 10.48 -13.10
N SER A 495 -5.48 11.40 -12.19
CA SER A 495 -6.63 11.32 -11.30
C SER A 495 -7.23 12.69 -11.07
N LEU A 496 -8.56 12.72 -11.02
CA LEU A 496 -9.37 13.87 -10.64
C LEU A 496 -10.16 13.52 -9.39
N THR A 497 -10.03 14.34 -8.35
CA THR A 497 -10.82 14.20 -7.12
C THR A 497 -11.60 15.50 -6.90
N MET A 498 -12.87 15.37 -6.57
CA MET A 498 -13.72 16.47 -6.12
C MET A 498 -14.35 16.10 -4.79
N GLY A 499 -14.56 17.07 -3.92
CA GLY A 499 -15.13 16.75 -2.63
C GLY A 499 -15.59 17.97 -1.84
N LEU A 500 -16.16 17.64 -0.68
CA LEU A 500 -16.64 18.57 0.32
C LEU A 500 -15.83 18.37 1.60
N THR A 501 -15.58 19.48 2.30
CA THR A 501 -15.02 19.51 3.67
C THR A 501 -16.05 20.09 4.63
N PHE A 502 -16.16 19.53 5.85
CA PHE A 502 -17.12 19.97 6.85
C PHE A 502 -16.71 19.59 8.27
#